data_d7790c43bcbb36f18da4f306a6c75c18
#
_entry.id   d7790c43bcbb36f18da4f306a6c75c18
#
_cell.length_a   1.000
_cell.length_b   1.000
_cell.length_c   1.000
_cell.angle_alpha   90.00
_cell.angle_beta   90.00
_cell.angle_gamma   90.00
#
_symmetry.space_group_name_H-M   'P 1'
#
loop_
_entity.id
_entity.type
_entity.pdbx_description
1 polymer ?
#
loop_
_entity_poly.entity_id
_entity_poly.type
_entity_poly.pdbx_seq_one_letter_code
_entity_poly.pdbx_strand_id
1 'polypeptide(L)'
;MKLSELNFGKVQKDGEFNWLGLTAEDYHGKKVLTFLNDEKYYKEIENNKSITCIITTDEVAQKIEKNKYGIIISKNPRKDFFELHNKLVKENFYFTKKENKISEKACISKKANIGEYNIIIEDDVIIEAGVTIYENVTIKKGAIIRSGSRIGGNGFEFSRFGNEVLSISFAGDVLIEENVEIQNNTCVDRGVFDRTFLGKNVKVDNL
;
A
#
# COMPACT_ATOMS: atom_id res chain seq x y z
N MET A 1 2.51 16.72 -2.85
CA MET A 1 1.40 17.13 -3.74
C MET A 1 0.41 17.94 -2.92
N LYS A 2 -0.24 18.93 -3.54
CA LYS A 2 -1.30 19.72 -2.92
C LYS A 2 -2.66 19.38 -3.50
N LEU A 3 -3.73 19.60 -2.74
CA LEU A 3 -5.09 19.40 -3.26
C LEU A 3 -5.40 20.29 -4.45
N SER A 4 -4.85 21.51 -4.47
CA SER A 4 -5.00 22.46 -5.60
C SER A 4 -4.36 21.98 -6.90
N GLU A 5 -3.52 20.96 -6.88
CA GLU A 5 -2.91 20.34 -8.08
C GLU A 5 -3.80 19.24 -8.69
N LEU A 6 -4.90 18.87 -8.03
CA LEU A 6 -5.81 17.82 -8.49
C LEU A 6 -6.81 18.37 -9.51
N ASN A 7 -7.07 17.59 -10.56
CA ASN A 7 -7.93 17.98 -11.69
C ASN A 7 -9.41 17.55 -11.50
N PHE A 8 -9.86 17.36 -10.27
CA PHE A 8 -11.24 17.03 -9.96
C PHE A 8 -11.72 17.76 -8.70
N GLY A 9 -13.04 17.80 -8.51
CA GLY A 9 -13.65 18.39 -7.32
C GLY A 9 -13.46 19.90 -7.19
N LYS A 10 -13.85 20.44 -6.04
CA LYS A 10 -13.67 21.85 -5.67
C LYS A 10 -12.86 21.93 -4.39
N VAL A 11 -11.67 22.49 -4.43
CA VAL A 11 -10.85 22.71 -3.24
C VAL A 11 -11.55 23.76 -2.36
N GLN A 12 -11.97 23.35 -1.16
CA GLN A 12 -12.54 24.25 -0.16
C GLN A 12 -11.44 24.82 0.73
N LYS A 13 -10.45 24.00 1.08
CA LYS A 13 -9.23 24.40 1.80
C LYS A 13 -8.07 23.56 1.26
N ASP A 14 -7.01 24.23 0.82
CA ASP A 14 -5.82 23.54 0.33
C ASP A 14 -5.06 22.83 1.46
N GLY A 15 -4.37 21.77 1.09
CA GLY A 15 -3.57 20.95 2.01
C GLY A 15 -2.57 20.11 1.25
N GLU A 16 -1.59 19.59 1.98
CA GLU A 16 -0.51 18.77 1.42
C GLU A 16 -0.66 17.32 1.82
N PHE A 17 -0.37 16.42 0.86
CA PHE A 17 -0.28 14.98 1.09
C PHE A 17 0.88 14.38 0.29
N ASN A 18 1.38 13.26 0.78
CA ASN A 18 2.41 12.44 0.10
C ASN A 18 2.06 10.95 0.09
N TRP A 19 0.85 10.61 0.51
CA TRP A 19 0.31 9.25 0.52
C TRP A 19 -1.21 9.27 0.39
N LEU A 20 -1.80 8.22 -0.15
CA LEU A 20 -3.22 7.93 -0.04
C LEU A 20 -3.43 6.76 0.90
N GLY A 21 -4.51 6.79 1.69
CA GLY A 21 -4.77 5.72 2.64
C GLY A 21 -6.19 5.73 3.19
N LEU A 22 -6.59 4.65 3.84
CA LEU A 22 -7.87 4.50 4.49
C LEU A 22 -7.83 5.08 5.92
N THR A 23 -9.00 5.30 6.52
CA THR A 23 -9.13 6.00 7.80
C THR A 23 -8.59 5.23 8.99
N ALA A 24 -8.69 3.89 8.97
CA ALA A 24 -8.34 3.02 10.09
C ALA A 24 -6.85 2.68 10.19
N GLU A 25 -6.06 2.92 9.13
CA GLU A 25 -4.66 2.52 9.06
C GLU A 25 -3.71 3.64 9.51
N ASP A 26 -2.67 3.32 10.27
CA ASP A 26 -1.63 4.27 10.66
C ASP A 26 -0.46 4.23 9.67
N TYR A 27 -0.33 5.27 8.90
CA TYR A 27 0.73 5.44 7.89
C TYR A 27 1.90 6.24 8.44
N HIS A 28 2.54 5.77 9.49
CA HIS A 28 3.62 6.42 10.23
C HIS A 28 4.51 7.37 9.41
N GLY A 29 4.49 8.65 9.78
CA GLY A 29 5.30 9.70 9.14
C GLY A 29 4.83 10.13 7.75
N LYS A 30 3.69 9.66 7.25
CA LYS A 30 3.07 10.11 6.01
C LYS A 30 2.06 11.23 6.26
N LYS A 31 1.88 12.09 5.26
CA LYS A 31 0.76 13.03 5.16
C LYS A 31 -0.29 12.40 4.24
N VAL A 32 -1.38 11.94 4.82
CA VAL A 32 -2.35 11.09 4.10
C VAL A 32 -3.54 11.89 3.58
N LEU A 33 -3.88 11.68 2.31
CA LEU A 33 -5.17 12.00 1.73
C LEU A 33 -6.06 10.77 1.86
N THR A 34 -7.24 10.94 2.44
CA THR A 34 -8.29 9.92 2.54
C THR A 34 -9.61 10.40 1.94
N PHE A 35 -10.63 9.56 1.92
CA PHE A 35 -12.00 9.98 1.58
C PHE A 35 -12.96 9.75 2.74
N LEU A 36 -14.03 10.55 2.78
CA LEU A 36 -15.09 10.47 3.77
C LEU A 36 -16.46 10.66 3.09
N ASN A 37 -17.21 9.57 2.92
CA ASN A 37 -18.55 9.60 2.36
C ASN A 37 -19.66 9.76 3.42
N ASP A 38 -19.36 9.36 4.67
CA ASP A 38 -20.33 9.31 5.75
C ASP A 38 -19.68 9.81 7.06
N GLU A 39 -20.34 10.73 7.75
CA GLU A 39 -19.83 11.35 8.98
C GLU A 39 -19.53 10.35 10.11
N LYS A 40 -20.17 9.18 10.10
CA LYS A 40 -19.94 8.15 11.13
C LYS A 40 -18.48 7.69 11.23
N TYR A 41 -17.72 7.78 10.13
CA TYR A 41 -16.28 7.45 10.11
C TYR A 41 -15.38 8.64 10.49
N TYR A 42 -15.92 9.81 10.78
CA TYR A 42 -15.13 10.98 11.10
C TYR A 42 -14.27 10.80 12.36
N LYS A 43 -14.77 10.06 13.36
CA LYS A 43 -13.98 9.73 14.57
C LYS A 43 -12.71 8.95 14.28
N GLU A 44 -12.70 8.09 13.26
CA GLU A 44 -11.49 7.38 12.83
C GLU A 44 -10.46 8.37 12.29
N ILE A 45 -10.91 9.34 11.46
CA ILE A 45 -10.06 10.40 10.93
C ILE A 45 -9.48 11.28 12.04
N GLU A 46 -10.28 11.64 13.04
CA GLU A 46 -9.82 12.47 14.18
C GLU A 46 -8.71 11.79 14.98
N ASN A 47 -8.80 10.48 15.14
CA ASN A 47 -7.82 9.66 15.87
C ASN A 47 -6.57 9.35 15.05
N ASN A 48 -6.62 9.49 13.71
CA ASN A 48 -5.52 9.19 12.83
C ASN A 48 -4.67 10.44 12.52
N LYS A 49 -3.52 10.54 13.17
CA LYS A 49 -2.62 11.69 13.03
C LYS A 49 -1.95 11.79 11.66
N SER A 50 -1.95 10.71 10.87
CA SER A 50 -1.39 10.71 9.53
C SER A 50 -2.29 11.43 8.52
N ILE A 51 -3.60 11.52 8.77
CA ILE A 51 -4.55 12.14 7.84
C ILE A 51 -4.41 13.66 7.88
N THR A 52 -4.08 14.24 6.75
CA THR A 52 -3.93 15.70 6.56
C THR A 52 -4.93 16.28 5.57
N CYS A 53 -5.48 15.46 4.68
CA CYS A 53 -6.39 15.88 3.62
C CYS A 53 -7.56 14.89 3.46
N ILE A 54 -8.73 15.42 3.08
CA ILE A 54 -9.97 14.65 2.94
C ILE A 54 -10.66 14.99 1.62
N ILE A 55 -11.06 13.97 0.87
CA ILE A 55 -12.03 14.07 -0.23
C ILE A 55 -13.41 13.77 0.37
N THR A 56 -14.37 14.68 0.25
CA THR A 56 -15.67 14.48 0.86
C THR A 56 -16.79 15.17 0.07
N THR A 57 -18.05 14.94 0.46
CA THR A 57 -19.20 15.67 -0.10
C THR A 57 -19.36 17.02 0.59
N ASP A 58 -20.10 17.93 -0.06
CA ASP A 58 -20.41 19.24 0.52
C ASP A 58 -21.17 19.14 1.85
N GLU A 59 -22.10 18.20 1.94
CA GLU A 59 -22.88 17.94 3.16
C GLU A 59 -21.98 17.51 4.34
N VAL A 60 -21.09 16.53 4.12
CA VAL A 60 -20.20 16.00 5.17
C VAL A 60 -19.14 17.04 5.55
N ALA A 61 -18.66 17.85 4.60
CA ALA A 61 -17.71 18.92 4.86
C ALA A 61 -18.22 20.00 5.83
N GLN A 62 -19.53 20.17 5.94
CA GLN A 62 -20.14 21.11 6.90
C GLN A 62 -20.09 20.60 8.35
N LYS A 63 -19.92 19.28 8.54
CA LYS A 63 -19.98 18.60 9.83
C LYS A 63 -18.61 18.27 10.42
N ILE A 64 -17.53 18.50 9.66
CA ILE A 64 -16.15 18.23 10.09
C ILE A 64 -15.41 19.52 10.46
N GLU A 65 -14.34 19.38 11.23
CA GLU A 65 -13.51 20.50 11.67
C GLU A 65 -12.68 21.08 10.52
N LYS A 66 -13.17 22.16 9.91
CA LYS A 66 -12.62 22.77 8.67
C LYS A 66 -11.18 23.26 8.79
N ASN A 67 -10.73 23.59 10.01
CA ASN A 67 -9.40 24.16 10.22
C ASN A 67 -8.29 23.12 10.37
N LYS A 68 -8.63 21.87 10.55
CA LYS A 68 -7.66 20.80 10.82
C LYS A 68 -7.12 20.15 9.53
N TYR A 69 -7.94 20.04 8.48
CA TYR A 69 -7.61 19.29 7.27
C TYR A 69 -7.63 20.14 6.01
N GLY A 70 -6.88 19.75 4.98
CA GLY A 70 -7.16 20.14 3.60
C GLY A 70 -8.44 19.44 3.13
N ILE A 71 -9.31 20.14 2.41
CA ILE A 71 -10.63 19.61 2.01
C ILE A 71 -10.86 19.86 0.53
N ILE A 72 -11.19 18.81 -0.19
CA ILE A 72 -11.68 18.86 -1.56
C ILE A 72 -13.09 18.24 -1.63
N ILE A 73 -14.02 18.98 -2.22
CA ILE A 73 -15.41 18.56 -2.39
C ILE A 73 -15.56 17.78 -3.69
N SER A 74 -16.14 16.60 -3.59
CA SER A 74 -16.48 15.72 -4.71
C SER A 74 -17.92 15.23 -4.62
N LYS A 75 -18.52 14.92 -5.77
CA LYS A 75 -19.82 14.23 -5.83
C LYS A 75 -19.70 12.73 -5.51
N ASN A 76 -18.53 12.15 -5.80
CA ASN A 76 -18.24 10.73 -5.58
C ASN A 76 -16.86 10.55 -4.92
N PRO A 77 -16.68 10.93 -3.62
CA PRO A 77 -15.38 10.95 -2.95
C PRO A 77 -14.61 9.64 -3.07
N ARG A 78 -15.29 8.51 -2.87
CA ARG A 78 -14.67 7.18 -2.96
C ARG A 78 -14.20 6.86 -4.37
N LYS A 79 -14.97 7.20 -5.40
CA LYS A 79 -14.58 6.95 -6.80
C LYS A 79 -13.36 7.79 -7.16
N ASP A 80 -13.40 9.09 -6.92
CA ASP A 80 -12.30 10.01 -7.24
C ASP A 80 -11.02 9.63 -6.48
N PHE A 81 -11.14 9.16 -5.23
CA PHE A 81 -10.02 8.69 -4.44
C PHE A 81 -9.33 7.48 -5.09
N PHE A 82 -10.07 6.45 -5.52
CA PHE A 82 -9.48 5.27 -6.13
C PHE A 82 -8.97 5.53 -7.56
N GLU A 83 -9.64 6.39 -8.32
CA GLU A 83 -9.14 6.82 -9.63
C GLU A 83 -7.83 7.60 -9.50
N LEU A 84 -7.74 8.52 -8.53
CA LEU A 84 -6.51 9.22 -8.20
C LEU A 84 -5.42 8.25 -7.78
N HIS A 85 -5.74 7.29 -6.90
CA HIS A 85 -4.80 6.26 -6.46
C HIS A 85 -4.22 5.49 -7.65
N ASN A 86 -5.07 4.97 -8.53
CA ASN A 86 -4.64 4.23 -9.72
C ASN A 86 -3.74 5.07 -10.63
N LYS A 87 -4.05 6.36 -10.81
CA LYS A 87 -3.21 7.30 -11.54
C LYS A 87 -1.84 7.46 -10.89
N LEU A 88 -1.80 7.69 -9.59
CA LEU A 88 -0.57 7.90 -8.82
C LEU A 88 0.34 6.66 -8.79
N VAL A 89 -0.24 5.46 -8.77
CA VAL A 89 0.53 4.21 -8.90
C VAL A 89 1.23 4.15 -10.27
N LYS A 90 0.53 4.47 -11.36
CA LYS A 90 1.11 4.51 -12.71
C LYS A 90 2.23 5.55 -12.84
N GLU A 91 2.13 6.64 -12.11
CA GLU A 91 3.12 7.74 -12.08
C GLU A 91 4.27 7.48 -11.09
N ASN A 92 4.34 6.30 -10.43
CA ASN A 92 5.35 5.95 -9.43
C ASN A 92 5.40 6.93 -8.23
N PHE A 93 4.28 7.49 -7.83
CA PHE A 93 4.19 8.49 -6.75
C PHE A 93 4.62 7.95 -5.39
N TYR A 94 4.33 6.68 -5.09
CA TYR A 94 4.51 6.10 -3.76
C TYR A 94 5.95 5.70 -3.45
N PHE A 95 6.72 5.33 -4.46
CA PHE A 95 8.08 4.80 -4.28
C PHE A 95 9.09 5.40 -5.26
N THR A 96 10.28 5.67 -4.74
CA THR A 96 11.45 5.93 -5.57
C THR A 96 12.15 4.61 -5.84
N LYS A 97 12.51 4.33 -7.09
CA LYS A 97 13.29 3.14 -7.47
C LYS A 97 14.71 3.22 -6.88
N LYS A 98 15.10 2.18 -6.14
CA LYS A 98 16.43 1.99 -5.55
C LYS A 98 16.96 0.64 -5.96
N GLU A 99 18.26 0.50 -6.08
CA GLU A 99 18.92 -0.77 -6.33
C GLU A 99 18.58 -1.80 -5.24
N ASN A 100 18.52 -3.06 -5.64
CA ASN A 100 18.35 -4.17 -4.73
C ASN A 100 19.53 -4.29 -3.77
N LYS A 101 19.23 -4.67 -2.52
CA LYS A 101 20.23 -4.99 -1.49
C LYS A 101 20.10 -6.45 -1.12
N ILE A 102 20.94 -7.28 -1.70
CA ILE A 102 20.91 -8.74 -1.51
C ILE A 102 22.20 -9.16 -0.81
N SER A 103 22.08 -9.81 0.34
CA SER A 103 23.24 -10.32 1.08
C SER A 103 23.94 -11.44 0.30
N GLU A 104 25.25 -11.41 0.30
CA GLU A 104 26.09 -12.50 -0.25
C GLU A 104 25.94 -13.83 0.53
N LYS A 105 25.43 -13.76 1.77
CA LYS A 105 25.13 -14.94 2.59
C LYS A 105 23.73 -15.55 2.35
N ALA A 106 22.91 -14.88 1.52
CA ALA A 106 21.61 -15.44 1.14
C ALA A 106 21.80 -16.60 0.14
N CYS A 107 21.08 -17.68 0.35
CA CYS A 107 21.07 -18.83 -0.54
C CYS A 107 19.89 -18.73 -1.50
N ILE A 108 20.13 -18.19 -2.69
CA ILE A 108 19.08 -17.94 -3.70
C ILE A 108 19.27 -18.93 -4.86
N SER A 109 18.23 -19.72 -5.16
CA SER A 109 18.21 -20.62 -6.29
C SER A 109 18.38 -19.85 -7.61
N LYS A 110 19.21 -20.36 -8.52
CA LYS A 110 19.35 -19.83 -9.88
C LYS A 110 18.03 -19.89 -10.70
N LYS A 111 17.05 -20.65 -10.22
CA LYS A 111 15.70 -20.75 -10.82
C LYS A 111 14.66 -19.86 -10.11
N ALA A 112 15.06 -19.02 -9.18
CA ALA A 112 14.20 -17.99 -8.60
C ALA A 112 14.21 -16.73 -9.47
N ASN A 113 13.10 -16.02 -9.50
CA ASN A 113 12.96 -14.73 -10.16
C ASN A 113 12.96 -13.62 -9.11
N ILE A 114 13.91 -12.70 -9.19
CA ILE A 114 14.00 -11.54 -8.30
C ILE A 114 13.73 -10.28 -9.12
N GLY A 115 12.80 -9.45 -8.67
CA GLY A 115 12.43 -8.20 -9.30
C GLY A 115 13.60 -7.22 -9.41
N GLU A 116 13.40 -6.14 -10.14
CA GLU A 116 14.50 -5.28 -10.59
C GLU A 116 14.93 -4.24 -9.54
N TYR A 117 14.06 -3.84 -8.60
CA TYR A 117 14.34 -2.72 -7.68
C TYR A 117 13.60 -2.84 -6.33
N ASN A 118 14.06 -2.10 -5.33
CA ASN A 118 13.45 -2.00 -3.99
C ASN A 118 13.31 -3.35 -3.27
N ILE A 119 14.22 -4.29 -3.51
CA ILE A 119 14.24 -5.58 -2.82
C ILE A 119 15.39 -5.59 -1.83
N ILE A 120 15.09 -6.02 -0.60
CA ILE A 120 16.08 -6.22 0.45
C ILE A 120 16.01 -7.68 0.89
N ILE A 121 17.13 -8.40 0.76
CA ILE A 121 17.27 -9.78 1.22
C ILE A 121 18.47 -9.84 2.16
N GLU A 122 18.21 -10.14 3.42
CA GLU A 122 19.24 -10.16 4.46
C GLU A 122 20.00 -11.49 4.53
N ASP A 123 20.92 -11.59 5.50
CA ASP A 123 21.77 -12.75 5.72
C ASP A 123 20.96 -14.04 5.96
N ASP A 124 21.51 -15.17 5.54
CA ASP A 124 20.98 -16.52 5.83
C ASP A 124 19.55 -16.76 5.31
N VAL A 125 19.01 -15.89 4.45
CA VAL A 125 17.72 -16.12 3.77
C VAL A 125 17.88 -17.22 2.73
N ILE A 126 16.90 -18.13 2.69
CA ILE A 126 16.83 -19.21 1.69
C ILE A 126 15.67 -18.94 0.74
N ILE A 127 15.95 -18.87 -0.56
CA ILE A 127 14.95 -18.73 -1.63
C ILE A 127 15.09 -19.90 -2.58
N GLU A 128 14.06 -20.77 -2.60
CA GLU A 128 14.07 -22.01 -3.38
C GLU A 128 13.70 -21.78 -4.87
N ALA A 129 13.74 -22.87 -5.63
CA ALA A 129 13.46 -22.87 -7.06
C ALA A 129 12.02 -22.42 -7.39
N GLY A 130 11.84 -21.63 -8.46
CA GLY A 130 10.54 -21.20 -8.93
C GLY A 130 9.86 -20.12 -8.06
N VAL A 131 10.52 -19.68 -6.99
CA VAL A 131 10.05 -18.52 -6.21
C VAL A 131 10.13 -17.26 -7.06
N THR A 132 9.13 -16.39 -6.94
CA THR A 132 9.16 -15.04 -7.52
C THR A 132 9.05 -14.01 -6.41
N ILE A 133 10.04 -13.12 -6.32
CA ILE A 133 10.02 -11.96 -5.44
C ILE A 133 9.80 -10.72 -6.31
N TYR A 134 8.68 -10.05 -6.11
CA TYR A 134 8.37 -8.79 -6.80
C TYR A 134 9.04 -7.61 -6.11
N GLU A 135 8.93 -6.43 -6.72
CA GLU A 135 9.49 -5.18 -6.18
C GLU A 135 8.84 -4.77 -4.86
N ASN A 136 9.53 -3.95 -4.08
CA ASN A 136 9.10 -3.44 -2.76
C ASN A 136 8.91 -4.57 -1.72
N VAL A 137 9.81 -5.55 -1.70
CA VAL A 137 9.81 -6.66 -0.74
C VAL A 137 11.07 -6.60 0.12
N THR A 138 10.88 -6.73 1.43
CA THR A 138 11.98 -6.90 2.39
C THR A 138 11.86 -8.25 3.07
N ILE A 139 12.94 -9.04 3.01
CA ILE A 139 13.04 -10.37 3.64
C ILE A 139 14.18 -10.33 4.64
N LYS A 140 13.83 -10.49 5.90
CA LYS A 140 14.74 -10.43 7.02
C LYS A 140 15.49 -11.75 7.24
N LYS A 141 16.56 -11.65 8.03
CA LYS A 141 17.51 -12.72 8.32
C LYS A 141 16.85 -14.06 8.62
N GLY A 142 17.39 -15.13 8.01
CA GLY A 142 17.02 -16.51 8.29
C GLY A 142 15.62 -16.92 7.82
N ALA A 143 14.92 -16.07 7.06
CA ALA A 143 13.64 -16.45 6.47
C ALA A 143 13.82 -17.48 5.36
N ILE A 144 12.83 -18.36 5.17
CA ILE A 144 12.83 -19.42 4.16
C ILE A 144 11.60 -19.27 3.27
N ILE A 145 11.81 -19.14 1.97
CA ILE A 145 10.74 -19.08 0.97
C ILE A 145 10.82 -20.35 0.10
N ARG A 146 9.84 -21.23 0.28
CA ARG A 146 9.79 -22.54 -0.38
C ARG A 146 9.33 -22.42 -1.84
N SER A 147 9.63 -23.49 -2.58
CA SER A 147 9.49 -23.57 -4.03
C SER A 147 8.13 -23.12 -4.55
N GLY A 148 8.15 -22.36 -5.64
CA GLY A 148 6.96 -21.92 -6.37
C GLY A 148 6.18 -20.76 -5.73
N SER A 149 6.56 -20.31 -4.53
CA SER A 149 5.86 -19.21 -3.84
C SER A 149 6.09 -17.86 -4.53
N ARG A 150 5.14 -16.94 -4.38
CA ARG A 150 5.14 -15.61 -4.99
C ARG A 150 4.96 -14.56 -3.90
N ILE A 151 5.92 -13.66 -3.78
CA ILE A 151 5.95 -12.66 -2.71
C ILE A 151 5.90 -11.26 -3.30
N GLY A 152 4.93 -10.46 -2.86
CA GLY A 152 4.76 -9.07 -3.26
C GLY A 152 3.99 -8.87 -4.57
N GLY A 153 3.24 -9.89 -5.02
CA GLY A 153 2.31 -9.74 -6.13
C GLY A 153 1.18 -8.76 -5.83
N ASN A 154 0.40 -8.41 -6.85
CA ASN A 154 -0.84 -7.67 -6.67
C ASN A 154 -1.95 -8.65 -6.27
N GLY A 155 -2.72 -8.27 -5.25
CA GLY A 155 -3.89 -9.02 -4.82
C GLY A 155 -5.11 -8.81 -5.72
N PHE A 156 -6.30 -9.07 -5.16
CA PHE A 156 -7.58 -9.00 -5.85
C PHE A 156 -8.47 -7.97 -5.18
N GLU A 157 -8.45 -6.71 -5.67
CA GLU A 157 -9.25 -5.62 -5.11
C GLU A 157 -9.98 -4.85 -6.21
N PHE A 158 -11.31 -4.74 -6.04
CA PHE A 158 -12.20 -4.05 -6.97
C PHE A 158 -13.23 -3.22 -6.22
N SER A 159 -13.60 -2.08 -6.80
CA SER A 159 -14.72 -1.26 -6.34
C SER A 159 -15.76 -1.13 -7.44
N ARG A 160 -17.04 -1.26 -7.07
CA ARG A 160 -18.17 -1.09 -7.98
C ARG A 160 -18.82 0.28 -7.80
N PHE A 161 -19.02 0.96 -8.92
CA PHE A 161 -19.69 2.27 -9.00
C PHE A 161 -20.80 2.18 -10.05
N GLY A 162 -22.03 1.90 -9.62
CA GLY A 162 -23.12 1.58 -10.54
C GLY A 162 -22.80 0.34 -11.38
N ASN A 163 -22.75 0.47 -12.71
CA ASN A 163 -22.41 -0.60 -13.65
C ASN A 163 -20.90 -0.70 -13.92
N GLU A 164 -20.11 0.23 -13.45
CA GLU A 164 -18.66 0.24 -13.63
C GLU A 164 -17.96 -0.55 -12.52
N VAL A 165 -16.98 -1.37 -12.91
CA VAL A 165 -16.09 -2.09 -11.99
C VAL A 165 -14.68 -1.52 -12.16
N LEU A 166 -14.18 -0.87 -11.13
CA LEU A 166 -12.84 -0.30 -11.09
C LEU A 166 -11.89 -1.28 -10.40
N SER A 167 -10.86 -1.75 -11.11
CA SER A 167 -9.74 -2.48 -10.50
C SER A 167 -8.87 -1.50 -9.73
N ILE A 168 -8.53 -1.84 -8.48
CA ILE A 168 -7.70 -1.01 -7.61
C ILE A 168 -6.25 -1.47 -7.72
N SER A 169 -5.35 -0.52 -7.96
CA SER A 169 -3.92 -0.76 -8.00
C SER A 169 -3.34 -0.98 -6.60
N PHE A 170 -2.19 -1.63 -6.51
CA PHE A 170 -1.51 -1.94 -5.25
C PHE A 170 -0.24 -1.11 -5.13
N ALA A 171 -0.14 -0.31 -4.07
CA ALA A 171 0.99 0.57 -3.78
C ALA A 171 1.72 0.22 -2.48
N GLY A 172 1.27 -0.80 -1.76
CA GLY A 172 1.93 -1.26 -0.55
C GLY A 172 3.21 -2.05 -0.82
N ASP A 173 3.84 -2.46 0.26
CA ASP A 173 5.04 -3.29 0.24
C ASP A 173 4.82 -4.59 1.02
N VAL A 174 5.83 -5.46 1.06
CA VAL A 174 5.82 -6.68 1.89
C VAL A 174 7.06 -6.69 2.79
N LEU A 175 6.84 -6.89 4.08
CA LEU A 175 7.90 -7.14 5.04
C LEU A 175 7.74 -8.54 5.65
N ILE A 176 8.74 -9.37 5.43
CA ILE A 176 8.87 -10.70 6.03
C ILE A 176 9.96 -10.61 7.08
N GLU A 177 9.57 -10.79 8.34
CA GLU A 177 10.47 -10.70 9.49
C GLU A 177 11.36 -11.93 9.64
N GLU A 178 12.25 -11.89 10.65
CA GLU A 178 13.25 -12.91 10.90
C GLU A 178 12.64 -14.30 11.14
N ASN A 179 13.31 -15.32 10.58
CA ASN A 179 12.98 -16.74 10.73
C ASN A 179 11.55 -17.11 10.31
N VAL A 180 10.90 -16.29 9.49
CA VAL A 180 9.63 -16.66 8.86
C VAL A 180 9.88 -17.80 7.88
N GLU A 181 8.93 -18.73 7.78
CA GLU A 181 8.96 -19.76 6.76
C GLU A 181 7.63 -19.78 6.00
N ILE A 182 7.71 -19.66 4.67
CA ILE A 182 6.58 -19.71 3.76
C ILE A 182 6.71 -20.96 2.92
N GLN A 183 5.73 -21.84 3.02
CA GLN A 183 5.72 -23.13 2.35
C GLN A 183 5.41 -23.02 0.84
N ASN A 184 5.42 -24.17 0.16
CA ASN A 184 5.38 -24.26 -1.28
C ASN A 184 4.10 -23.66 -1.90
N ASN A 185 4.25 -22.99 -3.05
CA ASN A 185 3.14 -22.44 -3.85
C ASN A 185 2.24 -21.45 -3.10
N THR A 186 2.74 -20.79 -2.08
CA THR A 186 2.01 -19.78 -1.31
C THR A 186 2.17 -18.40 -1.97
N CYS A 187 1.08 -17.64 -2.01
CA CYS A 187 1.08 -16.25 -2.49
C CYS A 187 0.94 -15.30 -1.29
N VAL A 188 1.86 -14.35 -1.20
CA VAL A 188 1.82 -13.24 -0.24
C VAL A 188 1.80 -11.94 -1.02
N ASP A 189 0.61 -11.37 -1.20
CA ASP A 189 0.43 -10.16 -1.98
C ASP A 189 0.72 -8.90 -1.15
N ARG A 190 1.08 -7.81 -1.82
CA ARG A 190 1.26 -6.50 -1.20
C ARG A 190 -0.09 -5.86 -0.88
N GLY A 191 -0.12 -4.97 0.08
CA GLY A 191 -1.31 -4.19 0.40
C GLY A 191 -1.66 -3.15 -0.68
N VAL A 192 -2.90 -2.69 -0.69
CA VAL A 192 -3.35 -1.61 -1.60
C VAL A 192 -2.62 -0.30 -1.27
N PHE A 193 -2.61 0.08 0.00
CA PHE A 193 -1.99 1.32 0.49
C PHE A 193 -0.90 1.08 1.51
N ASP A 194 -0.96 -0.03 2.22
CA ASP A 194 -0.15 -0.32 3.38
C ASP A 194 0.70 -1.58 3.17
N ARG A 195 1.42 -1.95 4.20
CA ARG A 195 2.35 -3.07 4.23
C ARG A 195 1.64 -4.38 4.53
N THR A 196 1.91 -5.41 3.74
CA THR A 196 1.70 -6.79 4.20
C THR A 196 2.86 -7.20 5.10
N PHE A 197 2.56 -7.56 6.33
CA PHE A 197 3.55 -7.83 7.37
C PHE A 197 3.44 -9.26 7.90
N LEU A 198 4.53 -10.03 7.80
CA LEU A 198 4.68 -11.32 8.45
C LEU A 198 5.66 -11.17 9.61
N GLY A 199 5.15 -11.30 10.84
CA GLY A 199 5.93 -11.14 12.07
C GLY A 199 6.97 -12.25 12.27
N LYS A 200 7.95 -11.98 13.14
CA LYS A 200 9.04 -12.90 13.45
C LYS A 200 8.55 -14.32 13.82
N ASN A 201 9.23 -15.33 13.27
CA ASN A 201 8.96 -16.77 13.46
C ASN A 201 7.59 -17.25 12.94
N VAL A 202 6.83 -16.45 12.18
CA VAL A 202 5.59 -16.91 11.54
C VAL A 202 5.88 -18.07 10.59
N LYS A 203 4.99 -19.03 10.57
CA LYS A 203 5.01 -20.17 9.64
C LYS A 203 3.71 -20.17 8.85
N VAL A 204 3.83 -20.11 7.53
CA VAL A 204 2.71 -20.11 6.58
C VAL A 204 2.76 -21.46 5.86
N ASP A 205 1.67 -22.23 5.92
CA ASP A 205 1.56 -23.53 5.25
C ASP A 205 1.31 -23.36 3.75
N ASN A 206 1.32 -24.47 3.03
CA ASN A 206 1.14 -24.49 1.57
C ASN A 206 -0.19 -23.86 1.12
N LEU A 207 -0.19 -23.16 -0.03
CA LEU A 207 -1.37 -22.57 -0.68
C LEU A 207 -2.03 -21.49 0.17
#